data_4b41bc982ddd2a6ccb536b7794e7f940
#
_entry.id   4b41bc982ddd2a6ccb536b7794e7f940
#
_cell.length_a   1.000
_cell.length_b   1.000
_cell.length_c   1.000
_cell.angle_alpha   90.00
_cell.angle_beta   90.00
_cell.angle_gamma   90.00
#
_symmetry.space_group_name_H-M   'P 1'
#
loop_
_entity.id
_entity.type
_entity.pdbx_description
1 polymer ?
#
loop_
_entity_poly.entity_id
_entity_poly.type
_entity_poly.pdbx_seq_one_letter_code
_entity_poly.pdbx_strand_id
1 'polypeptide(L)'
;TEEAGWMLKQLRPMLEGESPAVVSYYLYLTTLYDKREEYVKRAAARVEEIYTRYPEEWRIAWLMLFLSHEINRSTYRKWQFLQEQFQKGCVSPLLYQEAVLLLNADPALLTGLDPIVRRVLVYGARKGLLNENLCGQAAELACREKYFEPVLFEILERSWEKTQSTAILQAICSLLIKGNKCEQKWHVWYERGVENKPRVTRLYE
;
A
#
# COMPACT_ATOMS: atom_id res chain seq x y z
N THR A 1 9.35 28.85 -10.60
CA THR A 1 8.99 30.16 -11.12
C THR A 1 9.09 31.19 -10.00
N GLU A 2 9.12 32.50 -10.32
CA GLU A 2 9.30 33.60 -9.34
C GLU A 2 8.26 33.57 -8.22
N GLU A 3 7.00 33.22 -8.49
CA GLU A 3 5.92 33.10 -7.50
C GLU A 3 6.19 32.06 -6.42
N ALA A 4 6.76 30.93 -6.79
CA ALA A 4 7.10 29.87 -5.84
C ALA A 4 8.26 30.27 -4.93
N GLY A 5 9.27 30.94 -5.49
CA GLY A 5 10.38 31.51 -4.73
C GLY A 5 9.91 32.60 -3.75
N TRP A 6 8.92 33.39 -4.14
CA TRP A 6 8.30 34.38 -3.27
C TRP A 6 7.52 33.73 -2.12
N MET A 7 6.64 32.73 -2.41
CA MET A 7 5.90 32.00 -1.38
C MET A 7 6.84 31.33 -0.36
N LEU A 8 7.92 30.71 -0.83
CA LEU A 8 8.91 30.10 0.05
C LEU A 8 9.61 31.12 0.97
N LYS A 9 9.90 32.33 0.46
CA LYS A 9 10.44 33.41 1.28
C LYS A 9 9.47 33.89 2.35
N GLN A 10 8.17 33.96 2.07
CA GLN A 10 7.15 34.36 3.04
C GLN A 10 6.90 33.28 4.10
N LEU A 11 6.96 32.01 3.73
CA LEU A 11 6.75 30.90 4.66
C LEU A 11 7.94 30.69 5.61
N ARG A 12 9.15 31.02 5.19
CA ARG A 12 10.37 30.77 5.97
C ARG A 12 10.36 31.36 7.39
N PRO A 13 9.96 32.64 7.63
CA PRO A 13 9.86 33.20 8.98
C PRO A 13 8.74 32.56 9.81
N MET A 14 7.70 32.02 9.15
CA MET A 14 6.57 31.38 9.83
C MET A 14 6.87 29.94 10.30
N LEU A 15 8.04 29.40 9.96
CA LEU A 15 8.44 28.02 10.30
C LEU A 15 9.16 27.91 11.64
N GLU A 16 9.68 29.03 12.16
CA GLU A 16 10.34 29.06 13.46
C GLU A 16 9.27 28.97 14.55
N GLY A 17 9.16 27.78 15.18
CA GLY A 17 8.16 27.51 16.23
C GLY A 17 6.85 26.91 15.76
N GLU A 18 6.71 26.67 14.45
CA GLU A 18 5.48 26.11 13.85
C GLU A 18 5.35 24.59 14.04
N SER A 19 4.13 24.11 13.82
CA SER A 19 3.82 22.69 13.93
C SER A 19 4.60 21.86 12.90
N PRO A 20 4.91 20.58 13.19
CA PRO A 20 5.58 19.69 12.24
C PRO A 20 4.89 19.60 10.89
N ALA A 21 3.57 19.78 10.85
CA ALA A 21 2.77 19.79 9.63
C ALA A 21 3.14 20.93 8.68
N VAL A 22 3.29 22.14 9.19
CA VAL A 22 3.68 23.33 8.40
C VAL A 22 5.10 23.17 7.90
N VAL A 23 6.01 22.71 8.75
CA VAL A 23 7.41 22.45 8.39
C VAL A 23 7.50 21.40 7.29
N SER A 24 6.73 20.31 7.38
CA SER A 24 6.74 19.25 6.37
C SER A 24 6.17 19.71 5.02
N TYR A 25 5.13 20.53 5.04
CA TYR A 25 4.56 21.12 3.82
C TYR A 25 5.55 22.06 3.13
N TYR A 26 6.24 22.89 3.90
CA TYR A 26 7.31 23.76 3.38
C TYR A 26 8.44 22.95 2.71
N LEU A 27 8.90 21.91 3.38
CA LEU A 27 9.95 21.04 2.84
C LEU A 27 9.50 20.33 1.57
N TYR A 28 8.26 19.87 1.52
CA TYR A 28 7.67 19.29 0.33
C TYR A 28 7.63 20.28 -0.83
N LEU A 29 7.17 21.52 -0.60
CA LEU A 29 7.20 22.57 -1.61
C LEU A 29 8.61 22.86 -2.11
N THR A 30 9.60 22.90 -1.21
CA THR A 30 11.00 23.11 -1.58
C THR A 30 11.51 22.01 -2.54
N THR A 31 11.16 20.76 -2.30
CA THR A 31 11.56 19.65 -3.18
C THR A 31 10.87 19.66 -4.55
N LEU A 32 9.66 20.18 -4.62
CA LEU A 32 8.93 20.29 -5.89
C LEU A 32 9.48 21.40 -6.79
N TYR A 33 9.88 22.54 -6.19
CA TYR A 33 10.26 23.74 -6.95
C TYR A 33 11.76 23.86 -7.20
N ASP A 34 12.59 23.29 -6.34
CA ASP A 34 14.04 23.35 -6.51
C ASP A 34 14.63 21.94 -6.63
N LYS A 35 14.73 21.45 -7.87
CA LYS A 35 15.30 20.14 -8.20
C LYS A 35 16.81 20.07 -8.06
N ARG A 36 17.48 21.09 -7.51
CA ARG A 36 18.92 21.06 -7.28
C ARG A 36 19.26 20.08 -6.17
N GLU A 37 20.24 19.26 -6.44
CA GLU A 37 20.70 18.19 -5.53
C GLU A 37 21.03 18.72 -4.11
N GLU A 38 21.61 19.93 -4.02
CA GLU A 38 21.94 20.55 -2.74
C GLU A 38 20.70 20.84 -1.87
N TYR A 39 19.62 21.34 -2.48
CA TYR A 39 18.37 21.61 -1.75
C TYR A 39 17.68 20.34 -1.31
N VAL A 40 17.70 19.32 -2.14
CA VAL A 40 17.16 18.00 -1.79
C VAL A 40 17.91 17.41 -0.59
N LYS A 41 19.24 17.48 -0.58
CA LYS A 41 20.06 17.04 0.56
C LYS A 41 19.77 17.82 1.83
N ARG A 42 19.63 19.14 1.76
CA ARG A 42 19.26 19.97 2.92
C ARG A 42 17.86 19.67 3.42
N ALA A 43 16.89 19.49 2.51
CA ALA A 43 15.53 19.08 2.85
C ALA A 43 15.52 17.72 3.54
N ALA A 44 16.26 16.74 3.02
CA ALA A 44 16.39 15.41 3.61
C ALA A 44 16.94 15.49 5.05
N ALA A 45 18.07 16.17 5.26
CA ALA A 45 18.66 16.33 6.59
C ALA A 45 17.69 16.99 7.58
N ARG A 46 16.94 17.99 7.13
CA ARG A 46 15.95 18.66 7.96
C ARG A 46 14.76 17.77 8.30
N VAL A 47 14.25 16.99 7.33
CA VAL A 47 13.16 16.02 7.57
C VAL A 47 13.61 14.96 8.57
N GLU A 48 14.82 14.43 8.45
CA GLU A 48 15.38 13.44 9.38
C GLU A 48 15.51 14.01 10.82
N GLU A 49 15.97 15.26 10.96
CA GLU A 49 16.00 15.95 12.26
C GLU A 49 14.60 16.08 12.87
N ILE A 50 13.61 16.50 12.08
CA ILE A 50 12.24 16.67 12.54
C ILE A 50 11.61 15.32 12.87
N TYR A 51 11.85 14.29 12.04
CA TYR A 51 11.36 12.94 12.29
C TYR A 51 11.84 12.37 13.62
N THR A 52 13.11 12.67 14.00
CA THR A 52 13.65 12.25 15.30
C THR A 52 12.86 12.83 16.47
N ARG A 53 12.31 14.03 16.31
CA ARG A 53 11.52 14.72 17.35
C ARG A 53 10.03 14.35 17.32
N TYR A 54 9.49 14.05 16.11
CA TYR A 54 8.07 13.81 15.89
C TYR A 54 7.85 12.55 15.04
N PRO A 55 8.23 11.36 15.53
CA PRO A 55 8.19 10.11 14.76
C PRO A 55 6.77 9.63 14.46
N GLU A 56 5.75 10.18 15.12
CA GLU A 56 4.33 9.82 14.93
C GLU A 56 3.62 10.75 13.93
N GLU A 57 4.30 11.81 13.46
CA GLU A 57 3.71 12.74 12.49
C GLU A 57 3.76 12.13 11.08
N TRP A 58 2.60 11.69 10.59
CA TRP A 58 2.50 10.97 9.31
C TRP A 58 3.00 11.77 8.11
N ARG A 59 2.91 13.11 8.13
CA ARG A 59 3.41 13.96 7.04
C ARG A 59 4.93 13.90 6.95
N ILE A 60 5.58 13.88 8.12
CA ILE A 60 7.03 13.72 8.20
C ILE A 60 7.44 12.33 7.76
N ALA A 61 6.73 11.29 8.22
CA ALA A 61 6.96 9.92 7.78
C ALA A 61 6.78 9.76 6.25
N TRP A 62 5.77 10.42 5.67
CA TRP A 62 5.57 10.42 4.22
C TRP A 62 6.75 11.07 3.48
N LEU A 63 7.25 12.21 3.96
CA LEU A 63 8.43 12.86 3.38
C LEU A 63 9.70 12.00 3.50
N MET A 64 9.87 11.28 4.59
CA MET A 64 10.99 10.35 4.78
C MET A 64 11.07 9.29 3.67
N LEU A 65 9.93 8.79 3.18
CA LEU A 65 9.89 7.82 2.06
C LEU A 65 10.54 8.35 0.78
N PHE A 66 10.53 9.66 0.56
CA PHE A 66 11.02 10.28 -0.67
C PHE A 66 12.40 10.93 -0.49
N LEU A 67 12.68 11.45 0.68
CA LEU A 67 13.86 12.29 0.92
C LEU A 67 14.99 11.54 1.63
N SER A 68 14.69 10.61 2.51
CA SER A 68 15.76 9.86 3.20
C SER A 68 16.47 8.91 2.23
N HIS A 69 17.77 9.12 2.09
CA HIS A 69 18.61 8.28 1.23
C HIS A 69 18.60 6.81 1.70
N GLU A 70 18.61 6.59 3.01
CA GLU A 70 18.63 5.24 3.58
C GLU A 70 17.33 4.48 3.31
N ILE A 71 16.18 5.14 3.47
CA ILE A 71 14.87 4.53 3.21
C ILE A 71 14.67 4.34 1.71
N ASN A 72 15.13 5.30 0.89
CA ASN A 72 14.92 5.30 -0.56
C ASN A 72 15.85 4.33 -1.32
N ARG A 73 16.78 3.66 -0.64
CA ARG A 73 17.73 2.71 -1.24
C ARG A 73 17.07 1.54 -1.95
N SER A 74 15.94 1.06 -1.45
CA SER A 74 15.23 -0.07 -2.05
C SER A 74 13.76 -0.09 -1.67
N THR A 75 12.95 -0.77 -2.49
CA THR A 75 11.54 -1.05 -2.24
C THR A 75 11.35 -1.76 -0.89
N TYR A 76 12.24 -2.70 -0.58
CA TYR A 76 12.23 -3.43 0.69
C TYR A 76 12.44 -2.50 1.90
N ARG A 77 13.38 -1.54 1.84
CA ARG A 77 13.60 -0.56 2.91
C ARG A 77 12.41 0.36 3.12
N LYS A 78 11.79 0.83 2.03
CA LYS A 78 10.55 1.61 2.09
C LYS A 78 9.42 0.81 2.75
N TRP A 79 9.29 -0.45 2.38
CA TRP A 79 8.27 -1.33 2.96
C TRP A 79 8.50 -1.56 4.45
N GLN A 80 9.72 -1.88 4.88
CA GLN A 80 10.06 -2.00 6.30
C GLN A 80 9.72 -0.72 7.08
N PHE A 81 10.11 0.43 6.56
CA PHE A 81 9.82 1.71 7.18
C PHE A 81 8.31 1.93 7.35
N LEU A 82 7.50 1.66 6.33
CA LEU A 82 6.04 1.78 6.40
C LEU A 82 5.44 0.82 7.44
N GLN A 83 5.91 -0.41 7.51
CA GLN A 83 5.47 -1.37 8.53
C GLN A 83 5.76 -0.84 9.94
N GLU A 84 6.96 -0.30 10.18
CA GLU A 84 7.32 0.34 11.45
C GLU A 84 6.41 1.52 11.79
N GLN A 85 6.09 2.38 10.79
CA GLN A 85 5.16 3.49 11.01
C GLN A 85 3.78 3.00 11.41
N PHE A 86 3.24 2.01 10.71
CA PHE A 86 1.94 1.42 11.02
C PHE A 86 1.91 0.72 12.38
N GLN A 87 3.01 0.10 12.81
CA GLN A 87 3.16 -0.48 14.16
C GLN A 87 3.12 0.60 15.25
N LYS A 88 3.74 1.76 15.03
CA LYS A 88 3.69 2.92 15.92
C LYS A 88 2.33 3.63 15.93
N GLY A 89 1.38 3.23 15.08
CA GLY A 89 0.10 3.89 14.94
C GLY A 89 0.11 5.12 14.03
N CYS A 90 1.24 5.41 13.38
CA CYS A 90 1.36 6.47 12.41
C CYS A 90 0.66 6.07 11.11
N VAL A 91 -0.61 6.45 10.93
CA VAL A 91 -1.45 6.05 9.82
C VAL A 91 -2.04 7.24 9.08
N SER A 92 -2.07 7.17 7.75
CA SER A 92 -2.78 8.13 6.90
C SER A 92 -3.16 7.50 5.56
N PRO A 93 -4.13 8.08 4.83
CA PRO A 93 -4.47 7.62 3.49
C PRO A 93 -3.27 7.63 2.54
N LEU A 94 -2.36 8.61 2.64
CA LEU A 94 -1.17 8.70 1.79
C LEU A 94 -0.17 7.58 2.10
N LEU A 95 0.09 7.28 3.38
CA LEU A 95 0.97 6.17 3.75
C LEU A 95 0.42 4.82 3.30
N TYR A 96 -0.90 4.60 3.42
CA TYR A 96 -1.54 3.40 2.88
C TYR A 96 -1.44 3.33 1.35
N GLN A 97 -1.63 4.45 0.65
CA GLN A 97 -1.48 4.51 -0.81
C GLN A 97 -0.05 4.15 -1.24
N GLU A 98 0.97 4.70 -0.59
CA GLU A 98 2.37 4.37 -0.87
C GLU A 98 2.66 2.88 -0.60
N ALA A 99 2.13 2.34 0.49
CA ALA A 99 2.25 0.91 0.80
C ALA A 99 1.65 0.02 -0.30
N VAL A 100 0.47 0.38 -0.81
CA VAL A 100 -0.17 -0.34 -1.93
C VAL A 100 0.66 -0.21 -3.20
N LEU A 101 1.19 0.97 -3.52
CA LEU A 101 2.03 1.17 -4.70
C LEU A 101 3.32 0.34 -4.64
N LEU A 102 3.94 0.24 -3.46
CA LEU A 102 5.11 -0.61 -3.26
C LEU A 102 4.79 -2.09 -3.46
N LEU A 103 3.68 -2.59 -2.89
CA LEU A 103 3.25 -3.97 -3.06
C LEU A 103 2.84 -4.29 -4.50
N ASN A 104 2.26 -3.33 -5.23
CA ASN A 104 1.98 -3.49 -6.66
C ASN A 104 3.25 -3.58 -7.50
N ALA A 105 4.29 -2.81 -7.14
CA ALA A 105 5.57 -2.81 -7.85
C ALA A 105 6.40 -4.05 -7.55
N ASP A 106 6.34 -4.53 -6.31
CA ASP A 106 7.08 -5.71 -5.86
C ASP A 106 6.19 -6.60 -4.95
N PRO A 107 5.36 -7.45 -5.55
CA PRO A 107 4.50 -8.35 -4.81
C PRO A 107 5.24 -9.36 -3.92
N ALA A 108 6.54 -9.61 -4.15
CA ALA A 108 7.35 -10.50 -3.31
C ALA A 108 7.53 -9.95 -1.87
N LEU A 109 7.28 -8.66 -1.65
CA LEU A 109 7.21 -8.06 -0.32
C LEU A 109 6.05 -8.60 0.52
N LEU A 110 5.04 -9.17 -0.13
CA LEU A 110 3.88 -9.78 0.50
C LEU A 110 4.23 -11.19 0.98
N THR A 111 4.84 -11.30 2.15
CA THR A 111 5.30 -12.58 2.73
C THR A 111 4.25 -13.28 3.60
N GLY A 112 3.24 -12.57 4.06
CA GLY A 112 2.17 -13.07 4.91
C GLY A 112 1.04 -12.06 5.06
N LEU A 113 -0.05 -12.44 5.74
CA LEU A 113 -1.22 -11.62 5.99
C LEU A 113 -1.31 -11.18 7.46
N ASP A 114 -0.25 -10.56 7.97
CA ASP A 114 -0.31 -9.94 9.28
C ASP A 114 -1.34 -8.79 9.33
N PRO A 115 -1.73 -8.31 10.53
CA PRO A 115 -2.77 -7.28 10.66
C PRO A 115 -2.47 -5.97 9.91
N ILE A 116 -1.20 -5.63 9.71
CA ILE A 116 -0.79 -4.42 8.96
C ILE A 116 -1.03 -4.64 7.49
N VAL A 117 -0.51 -5.74 6.95
CA VAL A 117 -0.68 -6.13 5.54
C VAL A 117 -2.16 -6.21 5.18
N ARG A 118 -2.99 -6.84 6.03
CA ARG A 118 -4.44 -6.91 5.82
C ARG A 118 -5.06 -5.53 5.68
N ARG A 119 -4.73 -4.58 6.57
CA ARG A 119 -5.25 -3.21 6.49
C ARG A 119 -4.84 -2.50 5.20
N VAL A 120 -3.59 -2.68 4.78
CA VAL A 120 -3.07 -2.12 3.52
C VAL A 120 -3.85 -2.68 2.33
N LEU A 121 -4.00 -4.01 2.26
CA LEU A 121 -4.74 -4.67 1.18
C LEU A 121 -6.22 -4.26 1.16
N VAL A 122 -6.89 -4.21 2.32
CA VAL A 122 -8.28 -3.75 2.42
C VAL A 122 -8.42 -2.28 1.98
N TYR A 123 -7.47 -1.42 2.38
CA TYR A 123 -7.45 -0.04 1.90
C TYR A 123 -7.31 0.04 0.37
N GLY A 124 -6.31 -0.65 -0.18
CA GLY A 124 -6.06 -0.70 -1.62
C GLY A 124 -7.26 -1.23 -2.39
N ALA A 125 -7.89 -2.25 -1.85
CA ALA A 125 -9.09 -2.85 -2.35
C ALA A 125 -10.26 -1.85 -2.48
N ARG A 126 -10.61 -1.22 -1.36
CA ARG A 126 -11.69 -0.23 -1.30
C ARG A 126 -11.47 0.97 -2.23
N LYS A 127 -10.20 1.30 -2.51
CA LYS A 127 -9.82 2.39 -3.41
C LYS A 127 -9.62 1.95 -4.86
N GLY A 128 -9.70 0.65 -5.15
CA GLY A 128 -9.46 0.13 -6.51
C GLY A 128 -8.01 0.26 -6.96
N LEU A 129 -7.06 0.25 -6.03
CA LEU A 129 -5.63 0.48 -6.29
C LEU A 129 -4.83 -0.81 -6.48
N LEU A 130 -5.39 -1.98 -6.14
CA LEU A 130 -4.68 -3.26 -6.28
C LEU A 130 -4.64 -3.69 -7.76
N ASN A 131 -3.46 -4.08 -8.24
CA ASN A 131 -3.34 -4.71 -9.55
C ASN A 131 -3.66 -6.22 -9.47
N GLU A 132 -3.84 -6.86 -10.62
CA GLU A 132 -4.23 -8.27 -10.71
C GLU A 132 -3.19 -9.21 -10.08
N ASN A 133 -1.91 -8.90 -10.25
CA ASN A 133 -0.82 -9.70 -9.71
C ASN A 133 -0.83 -9.69 -8.17
N LEU A 134 -0.98 -8.52 -7.57
CA LEU A 134 -1.08 -8.38 -6.11
C LEU A 134 -2.37 -9.05 -5.57
N CYS A 135 -3.49 -8.94 -6.30
CA CYS A 135 -4.73 -9.64 -5.96
C CYS A 135 -4.53 -11.17 -5.97
N GLY A 136 -3.87 -11.71 -6.98
CA GLY A 136 -3.56 -13.12 -7.08
C GLY A 136 -2.71 -13.62 -5.90
N GLN A 137 -1.63 -12.92 -5.58
CA GLN A 137 -0.77 -13.27 -4.45
C GLN A 137 -1.48 -13.14 -3.10
N ALA A 138 -2.27 -12.09 -2.90
CA ALA A 138 -3.06 -11.93 -1.68
C ALA A 138 -4.06 -13.07 -1.51
N ALA A 139 -4.67 -13.53 -2.61
CA ALA A 139 -5.57 -14.68 -2.61
C ALA A 139 -4.85 -15.99 -2.27
N GLU A 140 -3.67 -16.24 -2.84
CA GLU A 140 -2.87 -17.43 -2.52
C GLU A 140 -2.48 -17.45 -1.03
N LEU A 141 -2.05 -16.31 -0.49
CA LEU A 141 -1.75 -16.18 0.94
C LEU A 141 -2.99 -16.40 1.80
N ALA A 142 -4.12 -15.79 1.44
CA ALA A 142 -5.38 -15.97 2.15
C ALA A 142 -5.82 -17.44 2.14
N CYS A 143 -5.66 -18.14 1.01
CA CYS A 143 -5.93 -19.58 0.92
C CYS A 143 -5.00 -20.40 1.82
N ARG A 144 -3.70 -20.09 1.82
CA ARG A 144 -2.71 -20.79 2.66
C ARG A 144 -2.98 -20.58 4.14
N GLU A 145 -3.29 -19.36 4.54
CA GLU A 145 -3.57 -18.98 5.93
C GLU A 145 -5.01 -19.24 6.35
N LYS A 146 -5.86 -19.79 5.45
CA LYS A 146 -7.31 -20.01 5.66
C LYS A 146 -8.05 -18.73 6.06
N TYR A 147 -7.62 -17.60 5.53
CA TYR A 147 -8.19 -16.30 5.83
C TYR A 147 -9.12 -15.83 4.71
N PHE A 148 -10.38 -15.54 5.08
CA PHE A 148 -11.38 -14.98 4.18
C PHE A 148 -11.68 -13.53 4.55
N GLU A 149 -11.41 -12.61 3.63
CA GLU A 149 -11.78 -11.20 3.74
C GLU A 149 -12.75 -10.82 2.62
N PRO A 150 -14.00 -10.43 2.96
CA PRO A 150 -15.03 -10.11 1.97
C PRO A 150 -14.59 -9.08 0.93
N VAL A 151 -13.81 -8.07 1.34
CA VAL A 151 -13.35 -7.02 0.42
C VAL A 151 -12.33 -7.54 -0.58
N LEU A 152 -11.41 -8.42 -0.17
CA LEU A 152 -10.50 -9.10 -1.10
C LEU A 152 -11.26 -9.99 -2.06
N PHE A 153 -12.31 -10.67 -1.57
CA PHE A 153 -13.15 -11.49 -2.41
C PHE A 153 -13.85 -10.67 -3.51
N GLU A 154 -14.46 -9.52 -3.18
CA GLU A 154 -15.08 -8.63 -4.17
C GLU A 154 -14.11 -8.19 -5.28
N ILE A 155 -12.84 -8.04 -4.96
CA ILE A 155 -11.82 -7.67 -5.95
C ILE A 155 -11.49 -8.83 -6.86
N LEU A 156 -11.33 -10.02 -6.30
CA LEU A 156 -11.15 -11.22 -7.12
C LEU A 156 -12.33 -11.44 -8.05
N GLU A 157 -13.56 -11.24 -7.55
CA GLU A 157 -14.78 -11.31 -8.33
C GLU A 157 -14.76 -10.33 -9.51
N ARG A 158 -14.49 -9.04 -9.25
CA ARG A 158 -14.38 -8.00 -10.30
C ARG A 158 -13.22 -8.27 -11.28
N SER A 159 -12.09 -8.73 -10.78
CA SER A 159 -10.95 -9.08 -11.65
C SER A 159 -11.28 -10.27 -12.54
N TRP A 160 -11.97 -11.30 -12.02
CA TRP A 160 -12.40 -12.42 -12.80
C TRP A 160 -13.42 -12.02 -13.86
N GLU A 161 -14.40 -11.18 -13.53
CA GLU A 161 -15.40 -10.68 -14.49
C GLU A 161 -14.76 -9.99 -15.70
N LYS A 162 -13.66 -9.26 -15.47
CA LYS A 162 -12.92 -8.56 -16.54
C LYS A 162 -12.02 -9.49 -17.36
N THR A 163 -11.34 -10.41 -16.71
CA THR A 163 -10.23 -11.17 -17.33
C THR A 163 -10.62 -12.59 -17.68
N GLN A 164 -11.67 -13.14 -17.06
CA GLN A 164 -12.06 -14.56 -17.13
C GLN A 164 -10.86 -15.50 -16.84
N SER A 165 -9.93 -15.03 -15.99
CA SER A 165 -8.71 -15.77 -15.67
C SER A 165 -9.01 -17.01 -14.83
N THR A 166 -8.59 -18.17 -15.33
CA THR A 166 -8.75 -19.45 -14.59
C THR A 166 -7.97 -19.46 -13.28
N ALA A 167 -6.84 -18.75 -13.19
CA ALA A 167 -6.08 -18.61 -11.95
C ALA A 167 -6.86 -17.84 -10.87
N ILE A 168 -7.55 -16.77 -11.27
CA ILE A 168 -8.41 -16.00 -10.36
C ILE A 168 -9.61 -16.84 -9.91
N LEU A 169 -10.25 -17.55 -10.83
CA LEU A 169 -11.37 -18.44 -10.50
C LEU A 169 -10.94 -19.55 -9.51
N GLN A 170 -9.78 -20.14 -9.73
CA GLN A 170 -9.21 -21.13 -8.82
C GLN A 170 -8.94 -20.53 -7.43
N ALA A 171 -8.41 -19.31 -7.35
CA ALA A 171 -8.18 -18.61 -6.10
C ALA A 171 -9.52 -18.35 -5.37
N ILE A 172 -10.55 -17.88 -6.07
CA ILE A 172 -11.91 -17.69 -5.53
C ILE A 172 -12.45 -18.98 -4.93
N CYS A 173 -12.48 -20.06 -5.72
CA CYS A 173 -12.99 -21.35 -5.26
C CYS A 173 -12.20 -21.87 -4.04
N SER A 174 -10.87 -21.76 -4.07
CA SER A 174 -10.01 -22.19 -2.96
C SER A 174 -10.29 -21.38 -1.68
N LEU A 175 -10.50 -20.06 -1.80
CA LEU A 175 -10.88 -19.21 -0.65
C LEU A 175 -12.21 -19.61 -0.06
N LEU A 176 -13.23 -19.87 -0.89
CA LEU A 176 -14.54 -20.27 -0.44
C LEU A 176 -14.50 -21.64 0.26
N ILE A 177 -13.79 -22.61 -0.28
CA ILE A 177 -13.63 -23.95 0.31
C ILE A 177 -12.92 -23.83 1.66
N LYS A 178 -11.77 -23.17 1.71
CA LYS A 178 -11.00 -23.02 2.96
C LYS A 178 -11.71 -22.17 4.01
N GLY A 179 -12.51 -21.20 3.58
CA GLY A 179 -13.35 -20.38 4.44
C GLY A 179 -14.65 -21.07 4.87
N ASN A 180 -14.88 -22.32 4.43
CA ASN A 180 -16.13 -23.09 4.66
C ASN A 180 -17.39 -22.28 4.28
N LYS A 181 -17.37 -21.62 3.11
CA LYS A 181 -18.44 -20.77 2.61
C LYS A 181 -19.41 -21.60 1.77
N CYS A 182 -20.40 -22.22 2.44
CA CYS A 182 -21.42 -23.11 1.80
C CYS A 182 -22.77 -22.41 1.58
N GLU A 183 -22.87 -21.11 1.83
CA GLU A 183 -24.11 -20.36 1.63
C GLU A 183 -24.49 -20.28 0.15
N GLN A 184 -25.79 -20.27 -0.15
CA GLN A 184 -26.33 -20.29 -1.52
C GLN A 184 -25.73 -19.20 -2.44
N LYS A 185 -25.43 -18.01 -1.89
CA LYS A 185 -24.83 -16.92 -2.65
C LYS A 185 -23.45 -17.26 -3.27
N TRP A 186 -22.76 -18.30 -2.74
CA TRP A 186 -21.46 -18.72 -3.22
C TRP A 186 -21.52 -19.85 -4.25
N HIS A 187 -22.70 -20.50 -4.43
CA HIS A 187 -22.85 -21.64 -5.34
C HIS A 187 -22.48 -21.31 -6.77
N VAL A 188 -22.77 -20.11 -7.25
CA VAL A 188 -22.39 -19.66 -8.58
C VAL A 188 -20.88 -19.81 -8.87
N TRP A 189 -20.04 -19.64 -7.85
CA TRP A 189 -18.59 -19.79 -8.00
C TRP A 189 -18.15 -21.23 -8.06
N TYR A 190 -18.79 -22.09 -7.29
CA TYR A 190 -18.56 -23.55 -7.38
C TYR A 190 -19.01 -24.10 -8.73
N GLU A 191 -20.16 -23.68 -9.22
CA GLU A 191 -20.67 -24.09 -10.56
C GLU A 191 -19.68 -23.62 -11.65
N ARG A 192 -19.26 -22.38 -11.66
CA ARG A 192 -18.24 -21.87 -12.59
C ARG A 192 -16.92 -22.63 -12.50
N GLY A 193 -16.50 -22.98 -11.29
CA GLY A 193 -15.30 -23.80 -11.06
C GLY A 193 -15.43 -25.19 -11.68
N VAL A 194 -16.61 -25.85 -11.54
CA VAL A 194 -16.89 -27.14 -12.14
C VAL A 194 -16.97 -27.09 -13.67
N GLU A 195 -17.61 -26.05 -14.21
CA GLU A 195 -17.72 -25.85 -15.67
C GLU A 195 -16.35 -25.64 -16.33
N ASN A 196 -15.42 -24.99 -15.62
CA ASN A 196 -14.05 -24.79 -16.08
C ASN A 196 -13.09 -25.95 -15.77
N LYS A 197 -13.59 -27.11 -15.38
CA LYS A 197 -12.88 -28.41 -15.37
C LYS A 197 -12.34 -28.67 -16.79
N PRO A 198 -11.14 -29.05 -17.02
CA PRO A 198 -10.01 -29.52 -16.24
C PRO A 198 -9.01 -28.41 -15.83
N ARG A 199 -9.40 -27.17 -15.95
CA ARG A 199 -8.51 -26.02 -15.70
C ARG A 199 -8.39 -25.65 -14.22
N VAL A 200 -9.30 -26.17 -13.37
CA VAL A 200 -9.34 -25.93 -11.92
C VAL A 200 -9.16 -27.27 -11.17
N THR A 201 -7.99 -27.88 -11.34
CA THR A 201 -7.68 -29.22 -10.80
C THR A 201 -7.74 -29.33 -9.27
N ARG A 202 -7.50 -28.26 -8.53
CA ARG A 202 -7.48 -28.24 -7.05
C ARG A 202 -8.85 -28.24 -6.36
N LEU A 203 -9.95 -28.29 -7.11
CA LEU A 203 -11.30 -28.38 -6.53
C LEU A 203 -11.68 -29.80 -6.11
N TYR A 204 -10.86 -30.80 -6.46
CA TYR A 204 -11.20 -32.24 -6.35
C TYR A 204 -10.22 -33.03 -5.49
N GLU A 205 -9.20 -32.39 -4.94
CA GLU A 205 -8.31 -32.94 -3.90
C GLU A 205 -8.74 -32.42 -2.50
#